data_d857729161355219e995c6886a210730
#
_entry.id   d857729161355219e995c6886a210730
#
_cell.length_a   1.000
_cell.length_b   1.000
_cell.length_c   1.000
_cell.angle_alpha   90.00
_cell.angle_beta   90.00
_cell.angle_gamma   90.00
#
_symmetry.space_group_name_H-M   'P 1'
#
loop_
_entity.id
_entity.type
_entity.pdbx_description
1 polymer ?
#
loop_
_entity_poly.entity_id
_entity_poly.type
_entity_poly.pdbx_seq_one_letter_code
_entity_poly.pdbx_strand_id
1 'polypeptide(L)'
;MINLIKIPSLIIVWATALTACGGGGNDSVAPSTSFAQASKTPLVPGTTPVTTPDATLGTAPGTNPGTTPGTSPGAAPLAAGSEPVAGNAMGNFFIPAAAQAVNTRTPARTIGTGTPESCTSAAVVIAVAQGGVITFNCGTNSVNIKMTSTAKVFNDKPDVTLDGGGLVTLDGGGTTRILYQNTCDSAQVFTSNRCDLQASPKLTVQNLTFRHGNSVGQTEEGGGGGAIFVRGGQFKIVSSRFFNNHCDAVGPDVGGGAVRVLGVPTVFPVYVVSSTFGGAAGLGNECSNGSALSSIGVSYSVINSLFTHNEAIGTGANPAQAGKPGGGSGGAIYNDGNFFSLQLGGSIFRDNNANEGGGAVFYVSNDRSGTLAIDTSTFARNLSRGFETVGFPGFFIIAAPGQPSSTSSTFSLG
;
A
#
# COMPACT_ATOMS: atom_id res chain seq x y z
N MET A 1 -5.72 30.51 64.01
CA MET A 1 -6.20 29.34 64.78
C MET A 1 -6.80 28.39 63.77
N ILE A 2 -6.04 27.56 63.17
CA ILE A 2 -5.61 26.20 63.52
C ILE A 2 -6.82 25.28 63.70
N ASN A 3 -7.00 24.35 62.80
CA ASN A 3 -7.08 22.94 63.18
C ASN A 3 -6.76 22.03 62.00
N LEU A 4 -5.69 21.26 62.16
CA LEU A 4 -5.30 20.09 61.37
C LEU A 4 -6.22 18.92 61.71
N ILE A 5 -6.66 18.15 60.70
CA ILE A 5 -7.17 16.81 60.89
C ILE A 5 -6.26 15.85 60.08
N LYS A 6 -5.54 14.99 60.79
CA LYS A 6 -4.78 13.83 60.30
C LYS A 6 -5.74 12.70 59.97
N ILE A 7 -5.53 12.02 58.84
CA ILE A 7 -6.13 10.73 58.49
C ILE A 7 -4.99 9.72 58.32
N PRO A 8 -5.05 8.52 58.89
CA PRO A 8 -3.93 7.57 58.95
C PRO A 8 -3.83 6.69 57.72
N SER A 9 -2.59 6.32 57.40
CA SER A 9 -2.18 5.39 56.39
C SER A 9 -2.64 3.94 56.68
N LEU A 10 -3.25 3.28 55.73
CA LEU A 10 -3.51 1.84 55.77
C LEU A 10 -2.48 1.14 54.86
N ILE A 11 -1.54 0.42 55.48
CA ILE A 11 -0.57 -0.44 54.84
C ILE A 11 -1.23 -1.79 54.67
N ILE A 12 -1.37 -2.27 53.46
CA ILE A 12 -1.71 -3.67 53.19
C ILE A 12 -0.47 -4.37 52.63
N VAL A 13 0.11 -5.23 53.47
CA VAL A 13 1.18 -6.18 53.11
C VAL A 13 0.52 -7.41 52.52
N TRP A 14 0.91 -7.83 51.31
CA TRP A 14 0.67 -9.17 50.81
C TRP A 14 1.99 -9.89 50.60
N ALA A 15 2.07 -11.03 51.25
CA ALA A 15 3.25 -11.87 51.34
C ALA A 15 3.51 -12.65 50.05
N THR A 16 4.80 -12.82 49.81
CA THR A 16 5.43 -13.68 48.81
C THR A 16 5.15 -15.17 49.05
N ALA A 17 4.89 -15.92 47.99
CA ALA A 17 5.20 -17.34 47.93
C ALA A 17 6.04 -17.61 46.67
N LEU A 18 7.33 -17.85 46.89
CA LEU A 18 8.22 -18.49 45.90
C LEU A 18 7.86 -19.97 45.78
N THR A 19 7.70 -20.45 44.55
CA THR A 19 8.04 -21.84 44.22
C THR A 19 8.80 -21.83 42.87
N ALA A 20 10.06 -22.22 42.98
CA ALA A 20 10.94 -22.50 41.85
C ALA A 20 10.65 -23.91 41.32
N CYS A 21 10.58 -24.09 40.01
CA CYS A 21 11.05 -25.29 39.31
C CYS A 21 11.38 -24.95 37.87
N GLY A 22 12.58 -25.40 37.48
CA GLY A 22 13.19 -25.07 36.20
C GLY A 22 12.75 -25.97 35.04
N GLY A 23 13.22 -25.63 33.85
CA GLY A 23 13.16 -26.49 32.66
C GLY A 23 12.99 -25.67 31.41
N GLY A 24 14.03 -25.63 30.57
CA GLY A 24 14.09 -24.89 29.33
C GLY A 24 13.16 -25.41 28.21
N GLY A 25 12.96 -24.60 27.25
CA GLY A 25 12.27 -24.93 26.01
C GLY A 25 12.03 -23.66 25.21
N ASN A 26 12.85 -23.42 24.20
CA ASN A 26 12.58 -22.50 23.13
C ASN A 26 11.36 -23.00 22.36
N ASP A 27 10.27 -22.24 22.35
CA ASP A 27 9.25 -22.36 21.35
C ASP A 27 8.76 -20.98 20.94
N SER A 28 9.20 -20.58 19.74
CA SER A 28 8.64 -19.48 18.98
C SER A 28 7.27 -19.91 18.47
N VAL A 29 6.19 -19.51 19.14
CA VAL A 29 4.83 -19.74 18.67
C VAL A 29 4.41 -18.58 17.78
N ALA A 30 4.41 -18.83 16.47
CA ALA A 30 3.61 -18.05 15.53
C ALA A 30 2.13 -18.40 15.74
N PRO A 31 1.19 -17.44 15.75
CA PRO A 31 -0.22 -17.76 15.82
C PRO A 31 -0.70 -18.26 14.45
N SER A 32 -0.76 -19.59 14.29
CA SER A 32 -1.48 -20.23 13.19
C SER A 32 -2.95 -20.32 13.58
N THR A 33 -3.77 -19.40 13.07
CA THR A 33 -5.23 -19.58 13.07
C THR A 33 -5.62 -20.40 11.86
N SER A 34 -5.80 -21.71 12.05
CA SER A 34 -6.46 -22.58 11.07
C SER A 34 -7.93 -22.24 11.00
N PHE A 35 -8.41 -21.74 9.87
CA PHE A 35 -9.84 -21.60 9.61
C PHE A 35 -10.37 -22.89 8.94
N ALA A 36 -11.41 -23.44 9.54
CA ALA A 36 -12.13 -24.62 9.05
C ALA A 36 -12.74 -24.34 7.67
N GLN A 37 -12.40 -25.19 6.70
CA GLN A 37 -12.98 -25.24 5.38
C GLN A 37 -14.45 -25.64 5.45
N ALA A 38 -15.36 -24.80 4.97
CA ALA A 38 -16.72 -25.19 4.65
C ALA A 38 -16.70 -26.07 3.39
N SER A 39 -16.98 -27.36 3.59
CA SER A 39 -17.15 -28.37 2.55
C SER A 39 -18.30 -27.98 1.62
N LYS A 40 -18.00 -27.68 0.34
CA LYS A 40 -19.02 -27.63 -0.72
C LYS A 40 -19.05 -28.95 -1.45
N THR A 41 -20.18 -29.64 -1.31
CA THR A 41 -20.53 -30.84 -2.08
C THR A 41 -20.74 -30.46 -3.57
N PRO A 42 -20.17 -31.17 -4.55
CA PRO A 42 -20.41 -30.89 -5.96
C PRO A 42 -21.79 -31.39 -6.38
N LEU A 43 -22.59 -30.52 -6.97
CA LEU A 43 -23.78 -30.91 -7.73
C LEU A 43 -23.37 -31.40 -9.10
N VAL A 44 -23.73 -32.63 -9.40
CA VAL A 44 -23.54 -33.27 -10.70
C VAL A 44 -24.59 -32.71 -11.68
N PRO A 45 -24.23 -32.27 -12.91
CA PRO A 45 -25.21 -31.95 -13.94
C PRO A 45 -25.61 -33.24 -14.69
N GLY A 46 -26.89 -33.52 -14.72
CA GLY A 46 -27.49 -34.53 -15.52
C GLY A 46 -27.44 -34.17 -17.01
N THR A 47 -27.01 -35.12 -17.83
CA THR A 47 -27.01 -35.11 -19.31
C THR A 47 -28.40 -35.42 -19.84
N THR A 48 -28.93 -34.59 -20.77
CA THR A 48 -29.79 -35.08 -21.87
C THR A 48 -29.52 -34.25 -23.12
N PRO A 49 -29.45 -34.90 -24.29
CA PRO A 49 -29.13 -34.25 -25.57
C PRO A 49 -30.40 -33.77 -26.27
N VAL A 50 -30.39 -32.57 -26.84
CA VAL A 50 -31.39 -32.13 -27.83
C VAL A 50 -30.71 -31.68 -29.11
N THR A 51 -31.16 -32.29 -30.18
CA THR A 51 -30.82 -32.22 -31.59
C THR A 51 -30.98 -30.83 -32.21
N THR A 52 -30.08 -30.50 -33.11
CA THR A 52 -30.14 -29.41 -34.09
C THR A 52 -31.32 -29.56 -35.06
N PRO A 53 -31.85 -28.47 -35.65
CA PRO A 53 -31.95 -28.41 -37.09
C PRO A 53 -31.33 -27.15 -37.71
N ASP A 54 -30.75 -27.42 -38.84
CA ASP A 54 -30.22 -26.61 -39.92
C ASP A 54 -31.31 -25.68 -40.52
N ALA A 55 -30.99 -24.42 -40.86
CA ALA A 55 -31.66 -23.67 -41.91
C ALA A 55 -30.93 -22.38 -42.34
N THR A 56 -30.29 -22.43 -43.45
CA THR A 56 -30.31 -21.53 -44.63
C THR A 56 -30.26 -20.00 -44.47
N LEU A 57 -29.25 -19.53 -45.12
CA LEU A 57 -28.93 -18.28 -45.85
C LEU A 57 -30.16 -17.38 -46.21
N GLY A 58 -30.07 -16.07 -45.91
CA GLY A 58 -30.92 -14.99 -46.41
C GLY A 58 -30.19 -13.66 -46.44
N THR A 59 -30.08 -13.13 -47.63
CA THR A 59 -29.42 -11.93 -48.14
C THR A 59 -29.85 -10.60 -47.48
N ALA A 60 -28.87 -9.65 -47.35
CA ALA A 60 -29.05 -8.21 -47.08
C ALA A 60 -29.83 -7.53 -48.25
N PRO A 61 -30.28 -6.25 -48.12
CA PRO A 61 -29.55 -5.05 -47.69
C PRO A 61 -30.35 -4.01 -46.90
N GLY A 62 -29.71 -3.02 -46.27
CA GLY A 62 -30.35 -1.84 -45.71
C GLY A 62 -29.39 -0.92 -44.94
N THR A 63 -28.83 0.02 -45.65
CA THR A 63 -28.05 1.15 -45.11
C THR A 63 -28.91 2.12 -44.31
N ASN A 64 -28.50 2.44 -43.07
CA ASN A 64 -28.89 3.68 -42.41
C ASN A 64 -27.73 4.17 -41.49
N PRO A 65 -27.41 5.46 -41.49
CA PRO A 65 -26.24 6.00 -40.77
C PRO A 65 -26.56 6.15 -39.30
N GLY A 66 -26.02 5.27 -38.48
CA GLY A 66 -26.12 5.35 -37.03
C GLY A 66 -25.02 6.22 -36.42
N THR A 67 -25.43 7.14 -35.63
CA THR A 67 -24.68 8.02 -34.75
C THR A 67 -23.53 7.33 -34.03
N THR A 68 -22.34 7.86 -34.23
CA THR A 68 -21.10 7.49 -33.51
C THR A 68 -21.31 7.67 -32.00
N PRO A 69 -21.02 6.67 -31.14
CA PRO A 69 -20.92 6.90 -29.70
C PRO A 69 -19.73 7.82 -29.43
N GLY A 70 -19.98 8.88 -28.66
CA GLY A 70 -18.95 9.81 -28.25
C GLY A 70 -17.83 9.11 -27.51
N THR A 71 -16.63 9.14 -28.06
CA THR A 71 -15.40 8.76 -27.38
C THR A 71 -15.18 9.72 -26.22
N SER A 72 -15.25 9.19 -25.01
CA SER A 72 -14.72 9.87 -23.81
C SER A 72 -13.27 10.29 -24.08
N PRO A 73 -12.84 11.50 -23.69
CA PRO A 73 -11.46 11.91 -23.95
C PRO A 73 -10.50 10.98 -23.20
N GLY A 74 -9.94 10.01 -23.89
CA GLY A 74 -8.79 9.28 -23.41
C GLY A 74 -7.66 10.27 -23.12
N ALA A 75 -7.04 10.20 -21.94
CA ALA A 75 -5.86 10.98 -21.64
C ALA A 75 -4.86 10.83 -22.80
N ALA A 76 -4.41 11.96 -23.36
CA ALA A 76 -3.43 11.96 -24.44
C ALA A 76 -2.21 11.13 -24.04
N PRO A 77 -1.61 10.35 -24.98
CA PRO A 77 -0.35 9.66 -24.71
C PRO A 77 0.69 10.69 -24.24
N LEU A 78 1.39 10.38 -23.16
CA LEU A 78 2.52 11.20 -22.69
C LEU A 78 3.52 11.35 -23.84
N ALA A 79 4.00 12.57 -24.08
CA ALA A 79 5.10 12.79 -25.02
C ALA A 79 6.29 11.91 -24.61
N ALA A 80 6.94 11.27 -25.60
CA ALA A 80 8.08 10.40 -25.35
C ALA A 80 9.15 11.17 -24.55
N GLY A 81 9.38 10.75 -23.28
CA GLY A 81 10.39 11.34 -22.40
C GLY A 81 9.86 12.11 -21.19
N SER A 82 8.55 12.35 -21.03
CA SER A 82 8.02 12.99 -19.82
C SER A 82 7.54 11.94 -18.81
N GLU A 83 8.04 12.00 -17.57
CA GLU A 83 7.53 11.16 -16.47
C GLU A 83 6.07 11.56 -16.13
N PRO A 84 5.23 10.58 -15.71
CA PRO A 84 3.87 10.87 -15.26
C PRO A 84 3.86 11.89 -14.11
N VAL A 85 2.88 12.80 -14.14
CA VAL A 85 2.66 13.74 -13.03
C VAL A 85 2.23 13.01 -11.76
N ALA A 86 2.43 13.61 -10.61
CA ALA A 86 1.96 13.07 -9.35
C ALA A 86 0.44 13.26 -9.21
N GLY A 87 -0.26 12.17 -8.90
CA GLY A 87 -1.68 12.14 -8.59
C GLY A 87 -2.63 12.22 -9.79
N ASN A 88 -3.91 12.31 -9.47
CA ASN A 88 -4.98 12.60 -10.42
C ASN A 88 -5.15 14.11 -10.55
N ALA A 89 -4.74 14.69 -11.69
CA ALA A 89 -4.84 16.13 -11.95
C ALA A 89 -6.29 16.66 -11.92
N MET A 90 -7.28 15.79 -12.12
CA MET A 90 -8.71 16.12 -12.07
C MET A 90 -9.35 15.79 -10.72
N GLY A 91 -8.60 15.20 -9.80
CA GLY A 91 -9.08 14.86 -8.47
C GLY A 91 -9.34 16.12 -7.64
N ASN A 92 -10.53 16.19 -7.05
CA ASN A 92 -10.97 17.32 -6.23
C ASN A 92 -11.58 16.87 -4.89
N PHE A 93 -11.34 15.65 -4.49
CA PHE A 93 -11.79 15.16 -3.19
C PHE A 93 -11.11 15.95 -2.06
N PHE A 94 -11.84 16.22 -0.99
CA PHE A 94 -11.35 17.03 0.12
C PHE A 94 -10.13 16.40 0.80
N ILE A 95 -9.07 17.18 1.00
CA ILE A 95 -7.84 16.75 1.68
C ILE A 95 -7.86 17.30 3.11
N PRO A 96 -8.06 16.46 4.13
CA PRO A 96 -8.08 16.89 5.53
C PRO A 96 -6.71 17.42 5.97
N ALA A 97 -6.67 18.28 6.99
CA ALA A 97 -5.44 18.94 7.45
C ALA A 97 -4.31 17.94 7.79
N ALA A 98 -4.65 16.79 8.39
CA ALA A 98 -3.68 15.74 8.72
C ALA A 98 -3.03 15.12 7.47
N ALA A 99 -3.71 15.15 6.32
CA ALA A 99 -3.25 14.59 5.06
C ALA A 99 -2.45 15.57 4.19
N GLN A 100 -2.45 16.86 4.52
CA GLN A 100 -1.72 17.89 3.77
C GLN A 100 -0.20 17.71 3.88
N ALA A 101 0.53 18.28 2.91
CA ALA A 101 1.99 18.33 2.93
C ALA A 101 2.50 19.05 4.19
N VAL A 102 3.64 18.61 4.67
CA VAL A 102 4.35 19.28 5.76
C VAL A 102 4.99 20.57 5.24
N ASN A 103 4.95 21.65 6.02
CA ASN A 103 5.66 22.88 5.67
C ASN A 103 7.18 22.68 5.83
N THR A 104 7.92 22.81 4.72
CA THR A 104 9.37 22.56 4.64
C THR A 104 10.20 23.82 4.41
N ARG A 105 9.63 25.01 4.61
CA ARG A 105 10.33 26.28 4.40
C ARG A 105 11.50 26.50 5.36
N THR A 106 11.48 25.86 6.52
CA THR A 106 12.55 25.91 7.51
C THR A 106 13.04 24.49 7.79
N PRO A 107 13.84 23.90 6.86
CA PRO A 107 14.30 22.52 7.03
C PRO A 107 15.30 22.41 8.19
N ALA A 108 15.24 21.30 8.90
CA ALA A 108 16.26 20.94 9.88
C ALA A 108 17.57 20.53 9.18
N ARG A 109 17.45 20.03 7.94
CA ARG A 109 18.59 19.57 7.10
C ARG A 109 18.32 19.81 5.63
N THR A 110 19.40 20.13 4.90
CA THR A 110 19.40 20.20 3.44
C THR A 110 20.47 19.27 2.89
N ILE A 111 20.07 18.35 2.03
CA ILE A 111 20.98 17.44 1.33
C ILE A 111 21.49 18.16 0.08
N GLY A 112 22.80 18.19 -0.09
CA GLY A 112 23.45 18.84 -1.23
C GLY A 112 23.79 20.31 -1.01
N THR A 113 24.63 20.85 -1.91
CA THR A 113 25.20 22.20 -1.85
C THR A 113 24.97 22.99 -3.13
N GLY A 114 23.96 22.61 -3.94
CA GLY A 114 23.58 23.31 -5.16
C GLY A 114 24.03 22.63 -6.46
N THR A 115 24.63 21.43 -6.37
CA THR A 115 24.99 20.63 -7.57
C THR A 115 24.49 19.20 -7.45
N PRO A 116 24.22 18.50 -8.57
CA PRO A 116 23.75 17.10 -8.55
C PRO A 116 24.71 16.16 -7.80
N GLU A 117 26.02 16.33 -7.97
CA GLU A 117 27.07 15.48 -7.39
C GLU A 117 27.11 15.58 -5.86
N SER A 118 26.65 16.70 -5.30
CA SER A 118 26.58 16.90 -3.86
C SER A 118 25.44 16.12 -3.19
N CYS A 119 24.49 15.62 -3.98
CA CYS A 119 23.34 14.83 -3.50
C CYS A 119 23.64 13.34 -3.65
N THR A 120 24.12 12.74 -2.58
CA THR A 120 24.59 11.34 -2.58
C THR A 120 23.69 10.42 -1.75
N SER A 121 23.74 9.11 -2.03
CA SER A 121 23.09 8.09 -1.20
C SER A 121 23.48 8.19 0.28
N ALA A 122 24.78 8.37 0.56
CA ALA A 122 25.26 8.50 1.94
C ALA A 122 24.64 9.71 2.65
N ALA A 123 24.51 10.86 1.96
CA ALA A 123 23.87 12.05 2.53
C ALA A 123 22.39 11.81 2.85
N VAL A 124 21.66 11.09 1.97
CA VAL A 124 20.25 10.71 2.22
C VAL A 124 20.17 9.80 3.45
N VAL A 125 20.98 8.74 3.52
CA VAL A 125 20.98 7.78 4.65
C VAL A 125 21.25 8.49 5.98
N ILE A 126 22.25 9.37 6.02
CA ILE A 126 22.62 10.13 7.23
C ILE A 126 21.47 11.09 7.62
N ALA A 127 20.91 11.83 6.68
CA ALA A 127 19.85 12.79 6.96
C ALA A 127 18.58 12.10 7.52
N VAL A 128 18.18 10.98 6.92
CA VAL A 128 17.02 10.18 7.38
C VAL A 128 17.25 9.65 8.79
N ALA A 129 18.43 9.09 9.07
CA ALA A 129 18.79 8.61 10.41
C ALA A 129 18.77 9.72 11.47
N GLN A 130 19.05 10.95 11.08
CA GLN A 130 19.02 12.12 11.96
C GLN A 130 17.61 12.69 12.17
N GLY A 131 16.66 12.41 11.26
CA GLY A 131 15.25 12.84 11.34
C GLY A 131 15.03 14.35 11.16
N GLY A 132 13.82 14.80 11.43
CA GLY A 132 13.36 16.18 11.21
C GLY A 132 12.93 16.46 9.77
N VAL A 133 12.78 17.73 9.42
CA VAL A 133 12.43 18.16 8.05
C VAL A 133 13.69 18.20 7.18
N ILE A 134 13.69 17.42 6.11
CA ILE A 134 14.81 17.20 5.20
C ILE A 134 14.42 17.68 3.81
N THR A 135 15.19 18.59 3.23
CA THR A 135 15.04 19.08 1.86
C THR A 135 16.29 18.78 1.03
N PHE A 136 16.25 19.09 -0.25
CA PHE A 136 17.36 18.83 -1.18
C PHE A 136 17.76 20.13 -1.89
N ASN A 137 19.05 20.35 -2.04
CA ASN A 137 19.66 21.40 -2.84
C ASN A 137 20.65 20.79 -3.82
N CYS A 138 20.12 20.15 -4.87
CA CYS A 138 20.88 19.40 -5.87
C CYS A 138 21.03 20.17 -7.20
N GLY A 139 20.73 21.47 -7.20
CA GLY A 139 20.67 22.30 -8.40
C GLY A 139 19.24 22.50 -8.91
N THR A 140 19.12 23.12 -10.07
CA THR A 140 17.81 23.54 -10.65
C THR A 140 17.16 22.48 -11.53
N ASN A 141 17.88 21.45 -11.92
CA ASN A 141 17.39 20.36 -12.77
C ASN A 141 17.01 19.13 -11.94
N SER A 142 16.22 18.25 -12.54
CA SER A 142 15.90 16.96 -11.94
C SER A 142 17.17 16.15 -11.70
N VAL A 143 17.26 15.49 -10.53
CA VAL A 143 18.40 14.67 -10.15
C VAL A 143 17.94 13.25 -9.79
N ASN A 144 18.72 12.25 -10.24
CA ASN A 144 18.56 10.85 -9.86
C ASN A 144 19.68 10.48 -8.86
N ILE A 145 19.29 10.18 -7.60
CA ILE A 145 20.20 9.73 -6.56
C ILE A 145 20.10 8.20 -6.50
N LYS A 146 21.13 7.50 -7.03
CA LYS A 146 21.20 6.05 -6.92
C LYS A 146 21.51 5.66 -5.47
N MET A 147 20.53 5.01 -4.82
CA MET A 147 20.66 4.52 -3.46
C MET A 147 21.52 3.25 -3.43
N THR A 148 22.61 3.30 -2.70
CA THR A 148 23.53 2.16 -2.49
C THR A 148 23.30 1.47 -1.14
N SER A 149 22.46 2.06 -0.30
CA SER A 149 22.06 1.52 1.00
C SER A 149 20.66 2.04 1.35
N THR A 150 19.90 1.24 2.08
CA THR A 150 18.58 1.61 2.60
C THR A 150 18.70 2.75 3.60
N ALA A 151 17.93 3.83 3.41
CA ALA A 151 17.80 4.90 4.40
C ALA A 151 16.84 4.44 5.51
N LYS A 152 17.32 4.39 6.76
CA LYS A 152 16.58 3.87 7.91
C LYS A 152 16.16 4.99 8.85
N VAL A 153 14.86 5.02 9.17
CA VAL A 153 14.28 5.90 10.19
C VAL A 153 14.54 5.30 11.57
N PHE A 154 15.13 6.06 12.47
CA PHE A 154 15.39 5.61 13.82
C PHE A 154 14.21 5.87 14.76
N ASN A 155 13.96 4.93 15.68
CA ASN A 155 12.78 4.94 16.55
C ASN A 155 12.79 6.06 17.59
N ASP A 156 13.94 6.69 17.84
CA ASP A 156 14.09 7.87 18.70
C ASP A 156 13.77 9.21 18.00
N LYS A 157 13.44 9.19 16.70
CA LYS A 157 13.09 10.40 15.94
C LYS A 157 11.58 10.60 15.94
N PRO A 158 11.05 11.71 16.49
CA PRO A 158 9.61 11.93 16.55
C PRO A 158 8.99 12.14 15.17
N ASP A 159 9.68 12.89 14.30
CA ASP A 159 9.23 13.24 12.97
C ASP A 159 10.36 13.12 11.95
N VAL A 160 10.06 12.57 10.77
CA VAL A 160 10.96 12.50 9.63
C VAL A 160 10.18 12.88 8.37
N THR A 161 10.52 14.01 7.78
CA THR A 161 9.89 14.47 6.54
C THR A 161 10.94 14.63 5.45
N LEU A 162 10.76 13.92 4.33
CA LEU A 162 11.59 14.08 3.13
C LEU A 162 10.79 14.83 2.06
N ASP A 163 11.31 15.99 1.61
CA ASP A 163 10.71 16.79 0.55
C ASP A 163 11.69 16.96 -0.61
N GLY A 164 11.39 16.30 -1.72
CA GLY A 164 12.22 16.33 -2.94
C GLY A 164 11.98 17.55 -3.85
N GLY A 165 11.05 18.43 -3.50
CA GLY A 165 10.72 19.63 -4.32
C GLY A 165 10.22 19.28 -5.71
N GLY A 166 9.84 18.04 -6.01
CA GLY A 166 9.41 17.55 -7.33
C GLY A 166 10.57 17.25 -8.30
N LEU A 167 11.81 17.50 -7.90
CA LEU A 167 13.01 17.35 -8.75
C LEU A 167 13.87 16.13 -8.38
N VAL A 168 13.63 15.50 -7.23
CA VAL A 168 14.51 14.42 -6.74
C VAL A 168 13.89 13.06 -6.98
N THR A 169 14.67 12.18 -7.59
CA THR A 169 14.41 10.75 -7.69
C THR A 169 15.37 9.99 -6.77
N LEU A 170 14.82 9.14 -5.90
CA LEU A 170 15.55 8.14 -5.14
C LEU A 170 15.44 6.81 -5.90
N ASP A 171 16.57 6.32 -6.42
CA ASP A 171 16.63 5.16 -7.31
C ASP A 171 17.32 3.98 -6.62
N GLY A 172 16.57 2.91 -6.33
CA GLY A 172 17.09 1.68 -5.71
C GLY A 172 17.99 0.85 -6.62
N GLY A 173 18.10 1.22 -7.91
CA GLY A 173 18.94 0.53 -8.89
C GLY A 173 18.60 -0.94 -9.11
N GLY A 174 17.37 -1.36 -8.75
CA GLY A 174 16.91 -2.75 -8.86
C GLY A 174 17.48 -3.70 -7.79
N THR A 175 18.20 -3.19 -6.80
CA THR A 175 18.88 -4.04 -5.80
C THR A 175 18.69 -3.58 -4.35
N THR A 176 18.21 -2.35 -4.14
CA THR A 176 18.15 -1.73 -2.81
C THR A 176 16.72 -1.33 -2.46
N ARG A 177 16.21 -1.75 -1.29
CA ARG A 177 15.06 -1.09 -0.66
C ARG A 177 15.47 0.35 -0.36
N ILE A 178 14.64 1.34 -0.70
CA ILE A 178 15.07 2.74 -0.61
C ILE A 178 14.93 3.26 0.82
N LEU A 179 13.76 3.05 1.46
CA LEU A 179 13.43 3.62 2.77
C LEU A 179 12.83 2.55 3.69
N TYR A 180 13.20 2.60 4.97
CA TYR A 180 12.78 1.63 5.98
C TYR A 180 12.46 2.32 7.30
N GLN A 181 11.26 2.10 7.82
CA GLN A 181 10.83 2.42 9.18
C GLN A 181 10.31 1.14 9.84
N ASN A 182 10.85 0.76 10.98
CA ASN A 182 10.33 -0.36 11.76
C ASN A 182 10.53 -0.12 13.26
N THR A 183 9.48 0.23 13.94
CA THR A 183 9.48 0.46 15.39
C THR A 183 9.73 -0.83 16.19
N CYS A 184 9.57 -1.99 15.56
CA CYS A 184 9.80 -3.30 16.16
C CYS A 184 11.22 -3.85 15.91
N ASP A 185 12.02 -3.15 15.11
CA ASP A 185 13.44 -3.49 14.88
C ASP A 185 14.32 -2.78 15.93
N SER A 186 14.88 -3.55 16.87
CA SER A 186 15.77 -3.03 17.92
C SER A 186 17.06 -2.41 17.38
N ALA A 187 17.48 -2.77 16.17
CA ALA A 187 18.61 -2.15 15.51
C ALA A 187 18.35 -0.68 15.11
N GLN A 188 17.09 -0.22 15.19
CA GLN A 188 16.72 1.17 15.00
C GLN A 188 16.69 1.95 16.34
N VAL A 189 17.68 1.76 17.19
CA VAL A 189 17.96 2.39 18.50
C VAL A 189 17.27 1.67 19.66
N PHE A 190 15.96 1.50 19.61
CA PHE A 190 15.20 0.76 20.64
C PHE A 190 13.92 0.17 20.07
N THR A 191 13.31 -0.72 20.82
CA THR A 191 11.95 -1.23 20.60
C THR A 191 11.22 -1.35 21.94
N SER A 192 9.90 -1.51 21.89
CA SER A 192 9.04 -1.72 23.06
C SER A 192 8.15 -2.95 22.87
N ASN A 193 7.56 -3.47 23.95
CA ASN A 193 6.63 -4.61 23.89
C ASN A 193 5.36 -4.35 23.06
N ARG A 194 5.10 -3.09 22.70
CA ARG A 194 3.98 -2.67 21.85
C ARG A 194 4.49 -1.80 20.71
N CYS A 195 5.54 -2.22 20.09
CA CYS A 195 6.27 -1.48 19.06
C CYS A 195 5.38 -1.05 17.88
N ASP A 196 4.43 -1.87 17.49
CA ASP A 196 3.46 -1.62 16.42
C ASP A 196 2.30 -0.69 16.81
N LEU A 197 2.20 -0.27 18.07
CA LEU A 197 1.20 0.69 18.55
C LEU A 197 1.77 2.07 18.88
N GLN A 198 3.02 2.32 18.53
CA GLN A 198 3.66 3.61 18.76
C GLN A 198 3.13 4.66 17.77
N ALA A 199 2.94 5.91 18.24
CA ALA A 199 2.51 7.03 17.41
C ALA A 199 3.68 7.76 16.71
N SER A 200 4.92 7.35 16.97
CA SER A 200 6.15 7.88 16.36
C SER A 200 7.12 6.74 16.04
N PRO A 201 8.04 6.92 15.09
CA PRO A 201 8.24 8.08 14.21
C PRO A 201 7.04 8.40 13.31
N LYS A 202 6.88 9.69 12.93
CA LYS A 202 5.94 10.12 11.88
C LYS A 202 6.74 10.34 10.60
N LEU A 203 6.67 9.40 9.68
CA LEU A 203 7.33 9.50 8.39
C LEU A 203 6.42 10.20 7.38
N THR A 204 6.92 11.24 6.75
CA THR A 204 6.29 11.88 5.58
C THR A 204 7.27 11.86 4.41
N VAL A 205 6.81 11.37 3.25
CA VAL A 205 7.51 11.54 1.98
C VAL A 205 6.67 12.43 1.07
N GLN A 206 7.25 13.48 0.53
CA GLN A 206 6.51 14.40 -0.33
C GLN A 206 7.35 14.93 -1.50
N ASN A 207 6.69 15.16 -2.64
CA ASN A 207 7.31 15.70 -3.84
C ASN A 207 8.57 14.91 -4.29
N LEU A 208 8.55 13.58 -4.15
CA LEU A 208 9.65 12.66 -4.47
C LEU A 208 9.24 11.67 -5.54
N THR A 209 10.22 11.20 -6.31
CA THR A 209 10.09 9.98 -7.11
C THR A 209 10.88 8.85 -6.48
N PHE A 210 10.26 7.67 -6.34
CA PHE A 210 10.89 6.42 -5.90
C PHE A 210 10.85 5.44 -7.07
N ARG A 211 11.99 4.98 -7.53
CA ARG A 211 12.06 4.04 -8.65
C ARG A 211 13.06 2.93 -8.43
N HIS A 212 12.81 1.80 -9.09
CA HIS A 212 13.67 0.62 -9.04
C HIS A 212 14.08 0.19 -7.62
N GLY A 213 13.23 0.48 -6.61
CA GLY A 213 13.38 -0.06 -5.27
C GLY A 213 13.16 -1.56 -5.30
N ASN A 214 13.94 -2.33 -4.55
CA ASN A 214 13.87 -3.79 -4.57
C ASN A 214 14.06 -4.37 -3.17
N SER A 215 13.12 -5.22 -2.76
CA SER A 215 13.16 -5.96 -1.48
C SER A 215 13.14 -7.48 -1.66
N VAL A 216 13.44 -7.97 -2.87
CA VAL A 216 13.54 -9.42 -3.15
C VAL A 216 14.55 -10.08 -2.20
N GLY A 217 14.15 -11.17 -1.56
CA GLY A 217 14.94 -11.90 -0.57
C GLY A 217 15.03 -11.24 0.80
N GLN A 218 14.40 -10.08 1.02
CA GLN A 218 14.29 -9.48 2.36
C GLN A 218 13.01 -9.98 3.02
N THR A 219 13.18 -10.95 3.92
CA THR A 219 12.08 -11.71 4.52
C THR A 219 11.62 -11.17 5.88
N GLU A 220 12.27 -10.13 6.40
CA GLU A 220 11.85 -9.49 7.64
C GLU A 220 10.37 -9.10 7.55
N GLU A 221 9.62 -9.40 8.60
CA GLU A 221 8.20 -9.04 8.72
C GLU A 221 7.33 -9.51 7.52
N GLY A 222 7.69 -10.64 6.91
CA GLY A 222 6.98 -11.17 5.75
C GLY A 222 7.37 -10.54 4.41
N GLY A 223 8.41 -9.72 4.36
CA GLY A 223 8.94 -9.16 3.12
C GLY A 223 8.16 -7.99 2.54
N GLY A 224 8.53 -7.58 1.34
CA GLY A 224 7.86 -6.50 0.59
C GLY A 224 8.38 -5.09 0.86
N GLY A 225 7.70 -4.09 0.29
CA GLY A 225 8.11 -2.68 0.37
C GLY A 225 9.40 -2.39 -0.37
N GLY A 226 9.41 -2.63 -1.69
CA GLY A 226 10.62 -2.43 -2.52
C GLY A 226 11.12 -1.00 -2.48
N ALA A 227 10.22 0.00 -2.55
CA ALA A 227 10.61 1.39 -2.31
C ALA A 227 10.60 1.71 -0.82
N ILE A 228 9.48 1.47 -0.12
CA ILE A 228 9.29 1.87 1.27
C ILE A 228 8.66 0.74 2.08
N PHE A 229 9.31 0.39 3.18
CA PHE A 229 8.74 -0.49 4.20
C PHE A 229 8.48 0.30 5.48
N VAL A 230 7.27 0.16 6.03
CA VAL A 230 6.87 0.80 7.30
C VAL A 230 6.24 -0.24 8.21
N ARG A 231 6.72 -0.32 9.46
CA ARG A 231 6.03 -0.99 10.55
C ARG A 231 6.00 -0.10 11.79
N GLY A 232 4.80 0.13 12.31
CA GLY A 232 4.56 1.03 13.43
C GLY A 232 4.78 2.50 13.12
N GLY A 233 4.52 3.37 14.09
CA GLY A 233 4.56 4.82 13.91
C GLY A 233 3.40 5.35 13.07
N GLN A 234 3.64 6.41 12.32
CA GLN A 234 2.69 6.98 11.37
C GLN A 234 3.36 7.15 10.00
N PHE A 235 2.56 7.12 8.94
CA PHE A 235 3.07 7.26 7.59
C PHE A 235 2.17 8.10 6.70
N LYS A 236 2.78 8.93 5.84
CA LYS A 236 2.09 9.77 4.88
C LYS A 236 2.90 9.94 3.59
N ILE A 237 2.22 9.86 2.45
CA ILE A 237 2.76 10.09 1.11
C ILE A 237 1.98 11.25 0.48
N VAL A 238 2.67 12.28 0.00
CA VAL A 238 2.04 13.44 -0.66
C VAL A 238 2.77 13.77 -1.95
N SER A 239 2.02 13.97 -3.04
CA SER A 239 2.55 14.43 -4.34
C SER A 239 3.80 13.67 -4.80
N SER A 240 3.84 12.37 -4.57
CA SER A 240 5.00 11.52 -4.85
C SER A 240 4.71 10.48 -5.94
N ARG A 241 5.74 9.91 -6.52
CA ARG A 241 5.66 8.99 -7.67
C ARG A 241 6.44 7.72 -7.38
N PHE A 242 5.91 6.56 -7.81
CA PHE A 242 6.48 5.24 -7.56
C PHE A 242 6.49 4.42 -8.84
N PHE A 243 7.69 4.13 -9.38
CA PHE A 243 7.86 3.47 -10.65
C PHE A 243 8.79 2.26 -10.56
N ASN A 244 8.39 1.12 -11.17
CA ASN A 244 9.24 -0.06 -11.31
C ASN A 244 9.88 -0.51 -9.98
N ASN A 245 9.12 -0.48 -8.89
CA ASN A 245 9.58 -1.02 -7.62
C ASN A 245 9.11 -2.48 -7.49
N HIS A 246 9.94 -3.33 -6.91
CA HIS A 246 9.75 -4.78 -6.89
C HIS A 246 9.88 -5.37 -5.49
N CYS A 247 9.18 -6.47 -5.26
CA CYS A 247 9.38 -7.38 -4.15
C CYS A 247 9.39 -8.83 -4.63
N ASP A 248 9.42 -9.80 -3.70
CA ASP A 248 9.34 -11.21 -4.07
C ASP A 248 8.07 -11.52 -4.85
N ALA A 249 8.23 -12.31 -5.91
CA ALA A 249 7.17 -12.68 -6.85
C ALA A 249 6.16 -13.69 -6.26
N VAL A 250 6.46 -14.31 -5.15
CA VAL A 250 5.67 -15.40 -4.55
C VAL A 250 5.55 -15.24 -3.04
N GLY A 251 4.48 -15.81 -2.50
CA GLY A 251 4.18 -15.84 -1.07
C GLY A 251 2.82 -15.22 -0.76
N PRO A 252 2.00 -15.89 0.10
CA PRO A 252 0.64 -15.43 0.40
C PRO A 252 0.63 -14.07 1.10
N ASP A 253 1.63 -13.79 1.96
CA ASP A 253 1.69 -12.58 2.77
C ASP A 253 2.70 -11.53 2.27
N VAL A 254 3.43 -11.82 1.20
CA VAL A 254 4.39 -10.88 0.61
C VAL A 254 3.66 -9.85 -0.23
N GLY A 255 3.96 -8.58 -0.03
CA GLY A 255 3.28 -7.52 -0.79
C GLY A 255 3.94 -6.16 -0.73
N GLY A 256 3.46 -5.24 -1.59
CA GLY A 256 3.98 -3.89 -1.71
C GLY A 256 5.25 -3.82 -2.54
N GLY A 257 5.15 -3.95 -3.85
CA GLY A 257 6.28 -3.67 -4.74
C GLY A 257 6.82 -2.27 -4.50
N ALA A 258 5.93 -1.29 -4.41
CA ALA A 258 6.30 0.06 -3.99
C ALA A 258 6.30 0.19 -2.46
N VAL A 259 5.16 -0.03 -1.80
CA VAL A 259 5.00 0.31 -0.37
C VAL A 259 4.33 -0.82 0.40
N ARG A 260 4.98 -1.25 1.49
CA ARG A 260 4.43 -2.16 2.50
C ARG A 260 4.23 -1.43 3.81
N VAL A 261 3.05 -1.56 4.43
CA VAL A 261 2.77 -0.97 5.74
C VAL A 261 2.16 -2.01 6.67
N LEU A 262 2.72 -2.14 7.86
CA LEU A 262 2.28 -3.07 8.90
C LEU A 262 2.17 -2.34 10.24
N GLY A 263 1.28 -2.81 11.14
CA GLY A 263 1.27 -2.41 12.55
C GLY A 263 1.19 -0.90 12.81
N VAL A 264 0.55 -0.12 11.94
CA VAL A 264 0.25 1.29 12.22
C VAL A 264 -1.04 1.35 13.05
N PRO A 265 -1.07 2.13 14.16
CA PRO A 265 -2.28 2.25 14.97
C PRO A 265 -3.48 2.68 14.12
N THR A 266 -4.60 1.98 14.23
CA THR A 266 -5.80 2.19 13.39
C THR A 266 -6.40 3.60 13.50
N VAL A 267 -6.12 4.31 14.59
CA VAL A 267 -6.53 5.71 14.81
C VAL A 267 -5.75 6.71 13.94
N PHE A 268 -4.66 6.28 13.30
CA PHE A 268 -3.86 7.08 12.38
C PHE A 268 -3.85 6.43 11.00
N PRO A 269 -4.82 6.74 10.13
CA PRO A 269 -4.80 6.17 8.79
C PRO A 269 -3.55 6.62 8.03
N VAL A 270 -3.02 5.73 7.21
CA VAL A 270 -1.98 6.07 6.24
C VAL A 270 -2.61 6.94 5.15
N TYR A 271 -2.09 8.15 4.98
CA TYR A 271 -2.55 9.04 3.92
C TYR A 271 -1.69 8.88 2.66
N VAL A 272 -2.37 8.69 1.52
CA VAL A 272 -1.76 8.69 0.18
C VAL A 272 -2.48 9.75 -0.64
N VAL A 273 -1.82 10.90 -0.82
CA VAL A 273 -2.46 12.09 -1.38
C VAL A 273 -1.76 12.52 -2.67
N SER A 274 -2.54 12.77 -3.72
CA SER A 274 -2.06 13.30 -5.00
C SER A 274 -0.80 12.58 -5.49
N SER A 275 -0.77 11.25 -5.38
CA SER A 275 0.42 10.45 -5.66
C SER A 275 0.17 9.44 -6.78
N THR A 276 1.22 9.08 -7.52
CA THR A 276 1.14 8.18 -8.69
C THR A 276 1.94 6.91 -8.44
N PHE A 277 1.30 5.77 -8.70
CA PHE A 277 1.92 4.45 -8.69
C PHE A 277 1.79 3.85 -10.09
N GLY A 278 2.90 3.78 -10.84
CA GLY A 278 2.93 3.42 -12.24
C GLY A 278 2.74 4.64 -13.15
N GLY A 279 1.53 4.94 -13.61
CA GLY A 279 1.22 6.13 -14.41
C GLY A 279 1.26 5.90 -15.92
N ALA A 280 2.05 4.95 -16.41
CA ALA A 280 2.13 4.53 -17.81
C ALA A 280 2.55 3.08 -17.94
N ALA A 281 2.33 2.47 -19.11
CA ALA A 281 2.83 1.14 -19.43
C ALA A 281 4.36 1.07 -19.26
N GLY A 282 4.84 0.01 -18.63
CA GLY A 282 6.26 -0.19 -18.33
C GLY A 282 6.80 0.57 -17.12
N LEU A 283 5.93 1.31 -16.39
CA LEU A 283 6.28 2.00 -15.15
C LEU A 283 5.59 1.41 -13.91
N GLY A 284 4.80 0.34 -14.08
CA GLY A 284 4.10 -0.33 -13.00
C GLY A 284 5.03 -0.91 -11.94
N ASN A 285 4.53 -1.06 -10.73
CA ASN A 285 5.23 -1.78 -9.67
C ASN A 285 4.79 -3.25 -9.67
N GLU A 286 5.63 -4.15 -9.18
CA GLU A 286 5.42 -5.59 -9.25
C GLU A 286 5.75 -6.27 -7.94
N CYS A 287 4.89 -7.21 -7.50
CA CYS A 287 5.08 -7.96 -6.27
C CYS A 287 4.17 -9.19 -6.25
N SER A 288 4.32 -10.07 -5.26
CA SER A 288 3.38 -11.17 -5.04
C SER A 288 1.95 -10.65 -4.85
N ASN A 289 1.73 -9.67 -3.97
CA ASN A 289 0.44 -9.03 -3.72
C ASN A 289 0.57 -7.50 -3.64
N GLY A 290 -0.51 -6.75 -3.91
CA GLY A 290 -0.63 -5.32 -3.66
C GLY A 290 0.56 -4.52 -4.18
N SER A 291 0.80 -4.57 -5.48
CA SER A 291 2.08 -4.14 -6.05
C SER A 291 2.38 -2.65 -5.87
N ALA A 292 1.35 -1.81 -5.77
CA ALA A 292 1.52 -0.41 -5.36
C ALA A 292 1.55 -0.28 -3.83
N LEU A 293 0.48 -0.74 -3.16
CA LEU A 293 0.33 -0.66 -1.71
C LEU A 293 -0.08 -2.03 -1.14
N SER A 294 0.56 -2.45 -0.07
CA SER A 294 0.16 -3.65 0.65
C SER A 294 0.18 -3.42 2.16
N SER A 295 -0.80 -4.00 2.86
CA SER A 295 -0.87 -3.91 4.32
C SER A 295 -1.65 -5.04 4.97
N ILE A 296 -1.38 -5.23 6.27
CA ILE A 296 -2.15 -6.09 7.16
C ILE A 296 -2.71 -5.25 8.30
N GLY A 297 -4.05 -5.15 8.40
CA GLY A 297 -4.75 -4.47 9.48
C GLY A 297 -4.53 -2.95 9.57
N VAL A 298 -4.17 -2.29 8.46
CA VAL A 298 -3.87 -0.86 8.43
C VAL A 298 -4.96 -0.09 7.70
N SER A 299 -5.43 0.99 8.31
CA SER A 299 -6.38 1.91 7.67
C SER A 299 -5.68 2.84 6.68
N TYR A 300 -6.30 3.07 5.52
CA TYR A 300 -5.82 3.99 4.50
C TYR A 300 -6.87 5.04 4.12
N SER A 301 -6.38 6.24 3.78
CA SER A 301 -7.13 7.25 3.04
C SER A 301 -6.34 7.65 1.80
N VAL A 302 -6.81 7.18 0.63
CA VAL A 302 -6.20 7.41 -0.69
C VAL A 302 -6.98 8.50 -1.38
N ILE A 303 -6.36 9.65 -1.59
CA ILE A 303 -7.03 10.87 -2.03
C ILE A 303 -6.37 11.41 -3.31
N ASN A 304 -7.17 11.67 -4.37
CA ASN A 304 -6.74 12.31 -5.60
C ASN A 304 -5.49 11.68 -6.22
N SER A 305 -5.39 10.35 -6.16
CA SER A 305 -4.21 9.59 -6.55
C SER A 305 -4.44 8.77 -7.83
N LEU A 306 -3.36 8.32 -8.45
CA LEU A 306 -3.37 7.55 -9.70
C LEU A 306 -2.62 6.23 -9.53
N PHE A 307 -3.30 5.12 -9.85
CA PHE A 307 -2.74 3.77 -9.81
C PHE A 307 -2.93 3.10 -11.16
N THR A 308 -1.83 2.83 -11.88
CA THR A 308 -1.93 2.20 -13.19
C THR A 308 -0.80 1.20 -13.44
N HIS A 309 -1.12 0.12 -14.16
CA HIS A 309 -0.15 -0.88 -14.62
C HIS A 309 0.61 -1.58 -13.49
N ASN A 310 0.07 -1.60 -12.27
CA ASN A 310 0.65 -2.37 -11.17
C ASN A 310 0.20 -3.83 -11.28
N GLU A 311 1.11 -4.80 -11.03
CA GLU A 311 0.84 -6.20 -11.26
C GLU A 311 1.12 -7.08 -10.04
N ALA A 312 0.08 -7.72 -9.49
CA ALA A 312 0.21 -8.77 -8.49
C ALA A 312 0.46 -10.12 -9.19
N ILE A 313 1.73 -10.54 -9.18
CA ILE A 313 2.23 -11.67 -10.00
C ILE A 313 2.29 -13.00 -9.26
N GLY A 314 2.00 -13.05 -7.97
CA GLY A 314 1.89 -14.29 -7.21
C GLY A 314 0.80 -15.22 -7.77
N THR A 315 0.76 -16.46 -7.31
CA THR A 315 -0.21 -17.44 -7.77
C THR A 315 -0.67 -18.33 -6.62
N GLY A 316 -1.99 -18.54 -6.52
CA GLY A 316 -2.59 -19.42 -5.51
C GLY A 316 -3.22 -18.72 -4.33
N ALA A 317 -3.37 -17.39 -4.39
CA ALA A 317 -4.11 -16.56 -3.40
C ALA A 317 -3.55 -16.60 -1.96
N ASN A 318 -4.36 -16.14 -1.00
CA ASN A 318 -4.10 -16.20 0.44
C ASN A 318 -5.40 -16.67 1.16
N PRO A 319 -5.40 -17.77 1.95
CA PRO A 319 -4.28 -18.71 2.13
C PRO A 319 -3.89 -19.40 0.83
N ALA A 320 -2.62 -19.83 0.73
CA ALA A 320 -2.11 -20.46 -0.47
C ALA A 320 -2.87 -21.75 -0.80
N GLN A 321 -3.29 -21.90 -2.05
CA GLN A 321 -3.93 -23.12 -2.55
C GLN A 321 -2.91 -24.28 -2.55
N ALA A 322 -3.39 -25.50 -2.40
CA ALA A 322 -2.55 -26.69 -2.38
C ALA A 322 -1.64 -26.78 -3.62
N GLY A 323 -0.34 -26.89 -3.40
CA GLY A 323 0.67 -26.96 -4.45
C GLY A 323 0.99 -25.64 -5.15
N LYS A 324 0.50 -24.51 -4.64
CA LYS A 324 0.81 -23.17 -5.14
C LYS A 324 1.61 -22.38 -4.10
N PRO A 325 2.49 -21.46 -4.53
CA PRO A 325 3.31 -20.67 -3.59
C PRO A 325 2.54 -19.59 -2.83
N GLY A 326 1.34 -19.24 -3.28
CA GLY A 326 0.53 -18.16 -2.71
C GLY A 326 0.78 -16.80 -3.35
N GLY A 327 -0.15 -15.86 -3.09
CA GLY A 327 -0.15 -14.52 -3.61
C GLY A 327 -0.98 -14.34 -4.90
N GLY A 328 -0.81 -13.21 -5.57
CA GLY A 328 -1.51 -12.87 -6.81
C GLY A 328 -2.73 -11.99 -6.62
N SER A 329 -2.91 -11.38 -5.46
CA SER A 329 -4.09 -10.59 -5.15
C SER A 329 -3.78 -9.10 -4.96
N GLY A 330 -4.73 -8.22 -5.35
CA GLY A 330 -4.61 -6.78 -5.25
C GLY A 330 -3.57 -6.21 -6.22
N GLY A 331 -3.90 -6.10 -7.49
CA GLY A 331 -2.98 -5.58 -8.50
C GLY A 331 -2.37 -4.24 -8.09
N ALA A 332 -3.20 -3.29 -7.68
CA ALA A 332 -2.73 -2.04 -7.08
C ALA A 332 -2.67 -2.11 -5.54
N ILE A 333 -3.78 -2.43 -4.88
CA ILE A 333 -3.88 -2.39 -3.41
C ILE A 333 -4.25 -3.78 -2.87
N TYR A 334 -3.50 -4.25 -1.87
CA TYR A 334 -3.80 -5.41 -1.04
C TYR A 334 -3.96 -4.98 0.41
N ASN A 335 -5.16 -5.11 0.94
CA ASN A 335 -5.50 -4.78 2.33
C ASN A 335 -6.19 -5.99 2.96
N ASP A 336 -5.53 -6.61 3.93
CA ASP A 336 -6.03 -7.79 4.66
C ASP A 336 -5.97 -7.53 6.16
N GLY A 337 -6.77 -8.22 6.95
CA GLY A 337 -6.79 -8.10 8.41
C GLY A 337 -8.20 -8.20 8.98
N ASN A 338 -8.37 -7.67 10.19
CA ASN A 338 -9.68 -7.64 10.85
C ASN A 338 -10.29 -6.23 10.78
N PHE A 339 -10.11 -5.43 11.82
CA PHE A 339 -10.69 -4.08 11.91
C PHE A 339 -9.77 -3.04 11.27
N PHE A 340 -10.15 -2.49 10.12
CA PHE A 340 -9.49 -1.37 9.46
C PHE A 340 -10.44 -0.72 8.45
N SER A 341 -10.09 0.46 7.96
CA SER A 341 -10.86 1.18 6.95
C SER A 341 -10.02 1.49 5.71
N LEU A 342 -10.65 1.45 4.53
CA LEU A 342 -10.07 1.96 3.29
C LEU A 342 -11.01 3.00 2.70
N GLN A 343 -10.53 4.24 2.56
CA GLN A 343 -11.20 5.30 1.85
C GLN A 343 -10.48 5.57 0.53
N LEU A 344 -11.23 5.56 -0.57
CA LEU A 344 -10.75 5.90 -1.91
C LEU A 344 -11.54 7.12 -2.40
N GLY A 345 -10.90 8.30 -2.44
CA GLY A 345 -11.56 9.56 -2.80
C GLY A 345 -10.89 10.25 -3.99
N GLY A 346 -11.64 10.60 -5.06
CA GLY A 346 -11.14 11.34 -6.21
C GLY A 346 -10.00 10.68 -6.98
N SER A 347 -9.84 9.36 -6.86
CA SER A 347 -8.69 8.61 -7.34
C SER A 347 -9.01 7.81 -8.61
N ILE A 348 -7.98 7.49 -9.39
CA ILE A 348 -8.09 6.71 -10.63
C ILE A 348 -7.29 5.41 -10.47
N PHE A 349 -7.94 4.29 -10.76
CA PHE A 349 -7.36 2.96 -10.86
C PHE A 349 -7.65 2.39 -12.23
N ARG A 350 -6.61 2.16 -13.04
CA ARG A 350 -6.80 1.61 -14.39
C ARG A 350 -5.63 0.75 -14.81
N ASP A 351 -5.94 -0.23 -15.65
CA ASP A 351 -4.92 -1.09 -16.26
C ASP A 351 -4.03 -1.83 -15.24
N ASN A 352 -4.52 -2.06 -14.00
CA ASN A 352 -3.82 -2.88 -13.01
C ASN A 352 -4.23 -4.34 -13.14
N ASN A 353 -3.34 -5.27 -12.82
CA ASN A 353 -3.55 -6.70 -12.99
C ASN A 353 -3.32 -7.48 -11.70
N ALA A 354 -4.12 -8.53 -11.50
CA ALA A 354 -3.91 -9.52 -10.45
C ALA A 354 -4.07 -10.94 -11.05
N ASN A 355 -3.14 -11.82 -10.78
CA ASN A 355 -3.23 -13.21 -11.23
C ASN A 355 -4.37 -13.98 -10.55
N GLU A 356 -4.76 -13.56 -9.36
CA GLU A 356 -5.86 -14.13 -8.59
C GLU A 356 -7.01 -13.12 -8.46
N GLY A 357 -7.13 -12.40 -7.36
CA GLY A 357 -8.29 -11.56 -7.09
C GLY A 357 -8.00 -10.06 -6.91
N GLY A 358 -8.97 -9.22 -7.30
CA GLY A 358 -8.90 -7.78 -7.10
C GLY A 358 -7.82 -7.07 -7.92
N GLY A 359 -7.97 -7.01 -9.23
CA GLY A 359 -7.01 -6.34 -10.13
C GLY A 359 -6.69 -4.90 -9.73
N ALA A 360 -7.68 -4.15 -9.23
CA ALA A 360 -7.46 -2.86 -8.59
C ALA A 360 -7.21 -3.02 -7.09
N VAL A 361 -8.17 -3.65 -6.37
CA VAL A 361 -8.19 -3.69 -4.91
C VAL A 361 -8.61 -5.06 -4.40
N PHE A 362 -7.79 -5.64 -3.56
CA PHE A 362 -8.15 -6.76 -2.68
C PHE A 362 -8.35 -6.20 -1.28
N TYR A 363 -9.58 -6.29 -0.76
CA TYR A 363 -9.98 -5.80 0.55
C TYR A 363 -10.64 -6.92 1.35
N VAL A 364 -9.96 -7.41 2.37
CA VAL A 364 -10.46 -8.52 3.20
C VAL A 364 -10.38 -8.15 4.67
N SER A 365 -11.56 -7.92 5.27
CA SER A 365 -11.75 -7.85 6.72
C SER A 365 -12.25 -9.22 7.19
N ASN A 366 -11.37 -10.01 7.81
CA ASN A 366 -11.63 -11.41 8.13
C ASN A 366 -12.80 -11.59 9.12
N ASP A 367 -12.96 -10.67 10.07
CA ASP A 367 -14.06 -10.63 11.02
C ASP A 367 -15.28 -9.83 10.51
N ARG A 368 -15.21 -9.30 9.29
CA ARG A 368 -16.24 -8.44 8.67
C ARG A 368 -16.58 -7.19 9.49
N SER A 369 -15.61 -6.59 10.16
CA SER A 369 -15.76 -5.33 10.89
C SER A 369 -15.19 -4.13 10.15
N GLY A 370 -14.38 -4.36 9.13
CA GLY A 370 -13.74 -3.32 8.33
C GLY A 370 -14.68 -2.64 7.33
N THR A 371 -14.36 -1.41 6.95
CA THR A 371 -15.19 -0.56 6.06
C THR A 371 -14.43 -0.11 4.83
N LEU A 372 -15.12 -0.10 3.68
CA LEU A 372 -14.60 0.37 2.40
C LEU A 372 -15.51 1.47 1.85
N ALA A 373 -14.99 2.70 1.74
CA ALA A 373 -15.68 3.84 1.16
C ALA A 373 -15.03 4.26 -0.16
N ILE A 374 -15.84 4.44 -1.22
CA ILE A 374 -15.38 4.77 -2.56
C ILE A 374 -16.15 5.99 -3.06
N ASP A 375 -15.47 7.14 -3.17
CA ASP A 375 -16.11 8.40 -3.54
C ASP A 375 -15.43 9.04 -4.76
N THR A 376 -16.23 9.50 -5.73
CA THR A 376 -15.76 10.27 -6.90
C THR A 376 -14.53 9.67 -7.59
N SER A 377 -14.41 8.35 -7.56
CA SER A 377 -13.25 7.60 -8.06
C SER A 377 -13.58 6.81 -9.33
N THR A 378 -12.59 6.56 -10.16
CA THR A 378 -12.74 5.83 -11.44
C THR A 378 -11.93 4.55 -11.43
N PHE A 379 -12.58 3.43 -11.78
CA PHE A 379 -11.98 2.12 -11.93
C PHE A 379 -12.25 1.61 -13.34
N ALA A 380 -11.18 1.37 -14.11
CA ALA A 380 -11.31 0.94 -15.49
C ALA A 380 -10.24 -0.08 -15.88
N ARG A 381 -10.63 -1.16 -16.55
CA ARG A 381 -9.71 -2.16 -17.10
C ARG A 381 -8.74 -2.74 -16.07
N ASN A 382 -9.19 -2.91 -14.82
CA ASN A 382 -8.39 -3.60 -13.81
C ASN A 382 -8.73 -5.09 -13.86
N LEU A 383 -7.76 -5.91 -14.25
CA LEU A 383 -8.00 -7.31 -14.54
C LEU A 383 -7.77 -8.19 -13.31
N SER A 384 -8.82 -8.90 -12.87
CA SER A 384 -8.76 -10.01 -11.91
C SER A 384 -8.85 -11.33 -12.68
N ARG A 385 -7.79 -12.15 -12.70
CA ARG A 385 -7.77 -13.38 -13.51
C ARG A 385 -8.44 -14.57 -12.83
N GLY A 386 -8.53 -14.55 -11.50
CA GLY A 386 -9.09 -15.65 -10.70
C GLY A 386 -10.49 -15.36 -10.18
N PHE A 387 -10.64 -14.34 -9.33
CA PHE A 387 -11.91 -14.02 -8.66
C PHE A 387 -12.09 -12.53 -8.40
N GLU A 388 -13.37 -12.11 -8.37
CA GLU A 388 -13.75 -10.73 -8.03
C GLU A 388 -15.15 -10.68 -7.40
N THR A 389 -15.48 -9.55 -6.80
CA THR A 389 -16.82 -9.31 -6.24
C THR A 389 -17.80 -8.88 -7.33
N VAL A 390 -18.90 -9.58 -7.44
CA VAL A 390 -19.97 -9.28 -8.41
C VAL A 390 -20.45 -7.82 -8.26
N GLY A 391 -20.49 -7.09 -9.37
CA GLY A 391 -20.89 -5.68 -9.40
C GLY A 391 -19.75 -4.68 -9.14
N PHE A 392 -18.54 -5.17 -8.80
CA PHE A 392 -17.35 -4.33 -8.57
C PHE A 392 -16.15 -4.86 -9.38
N PRO A 393 -16.11 -4.61 -10.71
CA PRO A 393 -14.99 -5.06 -11.55
C PRO A 393 -13.64 -4.60 -11.03
N GLY A 394 -12.69 -5.53 -10.95
CA GLY A 394 -11.36 -5.28 -10.42
C GLY A 394 -11.26 -5.30 -8.89
N PHE A 395 -12.33 -5.63 -8.18
CA PHE A 395 -12.31 -5.73 -6.72
C PHE A 395 -12.58 -7.15 -6.22
N PHE A 396 -11.90 -7.51 -5.13
CA PHE A 396 -12.35 -8.57 -4.24
C PHE A 396 -12.59 -8.01 -2.84
N ILE A 397 -13.82 -8.18 -2.31
CA ILE A 397 -14.25 -7.49 -1.10
C ILE A 397 -14.87 -8.47 -0.10
N ILE A 398 -14.30 -8.51 1.11
CA ILE A 398 -14.94 -9.05 2.32
C ILE A 398 -14.91 -7.90 3.35
N ALA A 399 -16.08 -7.39 3.74
CA ALA A 399 -16.20 -6.21 4.58
C ALA A 399 -17.40 -6.31 5.52
N ALA A 400 -17.63 -5.28 6.32
CA ALA A 400 -18.80 -5.15 7.18
C ALA A 400 -20.10 -5.21 6.37
N PRO A 401 -21.23 -5.61 6.96
CA PRO A 401 -22.54 -5.58 6.29
C PRO A 401 -22.85 -4.19 5.70
N GLY A 402 -23.36 -4.17 4.46
CA GLY A 402 -23.66 -2.92 3.76
C GLY A 402 -22.45 -2.23 3.09
N GLN A 403 -21.28 -2.86 3.13
CA GLN A 403 -20.09 -2.37 2.43
C GLN A 403 -19.89 -3.08 1.07
N PRO A 404 -19.21 -2.43 0.08
CA PRO A 404 -18.66 -1.07 0.14
C PRO A 404 -19.75 0.01 0.02
N SER A 405 -19.53 1.18 0.64
CA SER A 405 -20.26 2.39 0.28
C SER A 405 -19.63 3.02 -0.96
N SER A 406 -20.44 3.39 -1.96
CA SER A 406 -19.92 4.01 -3.18
C SER A 406 -20.77 5.22 -3.58
N THR A 407 -20.13 6.36 -3.82
CA THR A 407 -20.76 7.62 -4.21
C THR A 407 -20.06 8.20 -5.43
N SER A 408 -20.84 8.54 -6.49
CA SER A 408 -20.33 9.21 -7.69
C SER A 408 -19.09 8.57 -8.31
N SER A 409 -18.94 7.26 -8.18
CA SER A 409 -17.79 6.50 -8.66
C SER A 409 -18.17 5.63 -9.86
N THR A 410 -17.22 5.34 -10.73
CA THR A 410 -17.43 4.56 -11.95
C THR A 410 -16.58 3.30 -11.96
N PHE A 411 -17.18 2.20 -12.42
CA PHE A 411 -16.55 0.88 -12.53
C PHE A 411 -16.77 0.34 -13.94
N SER A 412 -15.71 -0.03 -14.66
CA SER A 412 -15.79 -0.59 -15.99
C SER A 412 -14.78 -1.69 -16.24
N LEU A 413 -15.21 -2.71 -16.98
CA LEU A 413 -14.33 -3.82 -17.41
C LEU A 413 -13.38 -3.41 -18.55
N GLY A 414 -13.70 -2.40 -19.33
CA GLY A 414 -12.96 -2.00 -20.52
C GLY A 414 -13.69 -2.34 -21.82
#